data_e15e7e4957665fe18c94844a6e8b39da
#
_entry.id   e15e7e4957665fe18c94844a6e8b39da
#
_cell.length_a   1.000
_cell.length_b   1.000
_cell.length_c   1.000
_cell.angle_alpha   90.00
_cell.angle_beta   90.00
_cell.angle_gamma   90.00
#
_symmetry.space_group_name_H-M   'P 1'
#
loop_
_entity.id
_entity.type
_entity.pdbx_description
1 polymer ?
#
loop_
_entity_poly.entity_id
_entity_poly.type
_entity_poly.pdbx_seq_one_letter_code
_entity_poly.pdbx_strand_id
1 'polypeptide(L)'
;LCTALLNSILTRLLIQYINNLFYISKFMKLDKIEPKFINKSNPRIGLITLGSDFRIEKDFNNVIYGKDIDLFVNRIHCYNPLTNETLAKMAEDITEVTKDILPDEKLDCVAYGCTSGTVAAGYESIKEKVNLAKPEAQVTTPITSTIKALKKLNIKKISVFTPYTQSINNSVIDYFKKSGITVNSLHYFDIASDLDIGKVDKDYLFKILSNLDLDDSEALFISCTALPALDLINKLEKKLNKIVLSSNQTLIWEALNMVGNTKAISGYGKIFESN
;
A
#
# COMPACT_ATOMS: atom_id res chain seq x y z
N LEU A 1 -61.18 1.96 -14.37
CA LEU A 1 -60.62 0.64 -14.75
C LEU A 1 -59.19 0.43 -14.30
N CYS A 2 -58.26 1.39 -14.49
CA CYS A 2 -56.86 1.31 -14.09
C CYS A 2 -56.66 1.15 -12.57
N THR A 3 -57.39 1.88 -11.75
CA THR A 3 -57.30 1.83 -10.29
C THR A 3 -57.77 0.49 -9.70
N ALA A 4 -58.82 -0.10 -10.25
CA ALA A 4 -59.31 -1.40 -9.85
C ALA A 4 -58.32 -2.52 -10.19
N LEU A 5 -57.67 -2.43 -11.34
CA LEU A 5 -56.64 -3.38 -11.77
C LEU A 5 -55.37 -3.31 -10.86
N LEU A 6 -54.96 -2.10 -10.55
CA LEU A 6 -53.78 -1.86 -9.66
C LEU A 6 -54.02 -2.41 -8.26
N ASN A 7 -55.21 -2.14 -7.69
CA ASN A 7 -55.58 -2.70 -6.39
C ASN A 7 -55.67 -4.23 -6.37
N SER A 8 -56.15 -4.85 -7.48
CA SER A 8 -56.16 -6.31 -7.59
C SER A 8 -54.77 -6.93 -7.65
N ILE A 9 -53.82 -6.27 -8.36
CA ILE A 9 -52.41 -6.73 -8.43
C ILE A 9 -51.71 -6.56 -7.06
N LEU A 10 -51.87 -5.44 -6.42
CA LEU A 10 -51.31 -5.19 -5.10
C LEU A 10 -51.86 -6.19 -4.05
N THR A 11 -53.14 -6.46 -4.08
CA THR A 11 -53.76 -7.44 -3.18
C THR A 11 -53.21 -8.84 -3.42
N ARG A 12 -53.02 -9.25 -4.66
CA ARG A 12 -52.42 -10.55 -4.99
C ARG A 12 -50.98 -10.67 -4.54
N LEU A 13 -50.16 -9.62 -4.75
CA LEU A 13 -48.78 -9.57 -4.29
C LEU A 13 -48.68 -9.63 -2.77
N LEU A 14 -49.58 -8.92 -2.08
CA LEU A 14 -49.63 -8.94 -0.60
C LEU A 14 -50.02 -10.31 -0.06
N ILE A 15 -51.04 -10.97 -0.69
CA ILE A 15 -51.46 -12.33 -0.31
C ILE A 15 -50.31 -13.33 -0.57
N GLN A 16 -49.60 -13.20 -1.70
CA GLN A 16 -48.47 -14.06 -2.02
C GLN A 16 -47.30 -13.85 -1.03
N TYR A 17 -47.05 -12.63 -0.64
CA TYR A 17 -46.03 -12.29 0.39
C TYR A 17 -46.39 -12.85 1.77
N ILE A 18 -47.64 -12.69 2.20
CA ILE A 18 -48.15 -13.25 3.45
C ILE A 18 -48.09 -14.76 3.44
N ASN A 19 -48.50 -15.41 2.35
CA ASN A 19 -48.43 -16.87 2.22
C ASN A 19 -46.98 -17.38 2.26
N ASN A 20 -46.03 -16.68 1.63
CA ASN A 20 -44.61 -17.00 1.73
C ASN A 20 -44.08 -16.88 3.15
N LEU A 21 -44.44 -15.80 3.88
CA LEU A 21 -44.11 -15.64 5.30
C LEU A 21 -44.70 -16.77 6.16
N PHE A 22 -45.97 -17.14 5.91
CA PHE A 22 -46.64 -18.26 6.61
C PHE A 22 -46.00 -19.62 6.29
N TYR A 23 -45.59 -19.83 5.05
CA TYR A 23 -44.86 -21.02 4.61
C TYR A 23 -43.52 -21.15 5.30
N ILE A 24 -42.74 -20.05 5.33
CA ILE A 24 -41.47 -19.99 6.02
C ILE A 24 -41.64 -20.28 7.53
N SER A 25 -42.63 -19.66 8.16
CA SER A 25 -42.84 -19.85 9.60
C SER A 25 -43.33 -21.26 9.96
N LYS A 26 -43.99 -21.95 9.07
CA LYS A 26 -44.60 -23.30 9.28
C LYS A 26 -43.64 -24.46 9.02
N PHE A 27 -42.62 -24.23 8.14
CA PHE A 27 -41.75 -25.33 7.67
C PHE A 27 -40.25 -25.09 7.96
N MET A 28 -39.88 -23.88 8.40
CA MET A 28 -38.49 -23.54 8.71
C MET A 28 -38.35 -23.30 10.22
N LYS A 29 -37.68 -24.22 10.90
CA LYS A 29 -37.26 -24.02 12.27
C LYS A 29 -36.12 -23.02 12.29
N LEU A 30 -36.32 -21.85 12.91
CA LEU A 30 -35.30 -20.82 13.11
C LEU A 30 -34.76 -20.98 14.54
N ASP A 31 -33.57 -21.57 14.64
CA ASP A 31 -32.86 -21.67 15.89
C ASP A 31 -31.76 -20.57 15.92
N LYS A 32 -31.86 -19.64 16.89
CA LYS A 32 -30.81 -18.68 17.15
C LYS A 32 -29.68 -19.37 17.91
N ILE A 33 -28.51 -19.40 17.32
CA ILE A 33 -27.29 -19.93 17.94
C ILE A 33 -26.48 -18.73 18.46
N GLU A 34 -26.08 -18.75 19.72
CA GLU A 34 -25.25 -17.69 20.29
C GLU A 34 -23.79 -17.84 19.80
N PRO A 35 -23.19 -16.79 19.21
CA PRO A 35 -21.83 -16.84 18.72
C PRO A 35 -20.83 -16.79 19.89
N LYS A 36 -19.66 -17.41 19.69
CA LYS A 36 -18.51 -17.22 20.57
C LYS A 36 -17.51 -16.29 19.88
N PHE A 37 -17.23 -15.15 20.49
CA PHE A 37 -16.31 -14.17 19.97
C PHE A 37 -14.86 -14.46 20.38
N ILE A 38 -13.91 -14.05 19.54
CA ILE A 38 -12.48 -14.05 19.86
C ILE A 38 -12.19 -12.94 20.89
N ASN A 39 -11.31 -13.23 21.85
CA ASN A 39 -10.93 -12.26 22.89
C ASN A 39 -9.59 -11.56 22.61
N LYS A 40 -8.85 -12.00 21.58
CA LYS A 40 -7.55 -11.45 21.21
C LYS A 40 -7.50 -11.22 19.71
N SER A 41 -7.13 -10.02 19.31
CA SER A 41 -6.86 -9.68 17.91
C SER A 41 -5.36 -9.74 17.63
N ASN A 42 -5.00 -10.08 16.41
CA ASN A 42 -3.65 -9.88 15.87
C ASN A 42 -3.34 -8.38 15.73
N PRO A 43 -2.07 -7.99 15.63
CA PRO A 43 -1.71 -6.64 15.18
C PRO A 43 -2.35 -6.32 13.83
N ARG A 44 -2.88 -5.09 13.72
CA ARG A 44 -3.70 -4.63 12.60
C ARG A 44 -2.99 -3.57 11.78
N ILE A 45 -2.73 -3.86 10.52
CA ILE A 45 -2.15 -2.90 9.57
C ILE A 45 -3.22 -2.47 8.58
N GLY A 46 -3.48 -1.16 8.49
CA GLY A 46 -4.24 -0.55 7.41
C GLY A 46 -3.32 -0.19 6.25
N LEU A 47 -3.67 -0.57 5.03
CA LEU A 47 -2.97 -0.18 3.82
C LEU A 47 -3.87 0.71 2.96
N ILE A 48 -3.43 1.95 2.71
CA ILE A 48 -4.04 2.83 1.71
C ILE A 48 -3.22 2.70 0.43
N THR A 49 -3.79 2.10 -0.61
CA THR A 49 -3.13 1.95 -1.91
C THR A 49 -3.84 2.74 -2.99
N LEU A 50 -3.16 3.04 -4.10
CA LEU A 50 -3.78 3.70 -5.24
C LEU A 50 -4.81 2.79 -5.91
N GLY A 51 -5.89 3.38 -6.43
CA GLY A 51 -6.92 2.64 -7.16
C GLY A 51 -6.40 1.84 -8.35
N SER A 52 -5.30 2.29 -8.95
CA SER A 52 -4.61 1.69 -10.09
C SER A 52 -3.48 0.71 -9.71
N ASP A 53 -2.99 0.74 -8.46
CA ASP A 53 -1.90 -0.15 -8.03
C ASP A 53 -2.42 -1.57 -7.80
N PHE A 54 -1.86 -2.54 -8.51
CA PHE A 54 -2.17 -3.98 -8.37
C PHE A 54 -0.95 -4.80 -7.90
N ARG A 55 0.06 -4.14 -7.31
CA ARG A 55 1.30 -4.77 -6.84
C ARG A 55 1.45 -4.77 -5.33
N ILE A 56 1.31 -3.62 -4.69
CA ILE A 56 1.65 -3.44 -3.28
C ILE A 56 0.85 -4.36 -2.34
N GLU A 57 -0.44 -4.54 -2.60
CA GLU A 57 -1.29 -5.44 -1.80
C GLU A 57 -0.82 -6.89 -1.89
N LYS A 58 -0.46 -7.35 -3.10
CA LYS A 58 0.12 -8.66 -3.31
C LYS A 58 1.47 -8.80 -2.59
N ASP A 59 2.32 -7.79 -2.66
CA ASP A 59 3.63 -7.77 -2.03
C ASP A 59 3.49 -7.85 -0.49
N PHE A 60 2.56 -7.09 0.10
CA PHE A 60 2.24 -7.19 1.53
C PHE A 60 1.82 -8.61 1.90
N ASN A 61 0.82 -9.16 1.20
CA ASN A 61 0.31 -10.51 1.48
C ASN A 61 1.41 -11.58 1.39
N ASN A 62 2.32 -11.48 0.42
CA ASN A 62 3.43 -12.41 0.28
C ASN A 62 4.39 -12.36 1.49
N VAL A 63 4.71 -11.15 1.99
CA VAL A 63 5.64 -10.98 3.10
C VAL A 63 5.03 -11.39 4.44
N ILE A 64 3.74 -11.09 4.66
CA ILE A 64 3.06 -11.42 5.92
C ILE A 64 2.44 -12.82 5.94
N TYR A 65 2.51 -13.56 4.85
CA TYR A 65 1.96 -14.92 4.77
C TYR A 65 2.46 -15.80 5.92
N GLY A 66 1.52 -16.46 6.60
CA GLY A 66 1.80 -17.31 7.76
C GLY A 66 2.21 -16.58 9.04
N LYS A 67 2.02 -15.25 9.11
CA LYS A 67 2.22 -14.45 10.32
C LYS A 67 0.86 -14.07 10.93
N ASP A 68 0.84 -13.97 12.25
CA ASP A 68 -0.34 -13.50 12.99
C ASP A 68 -0.46 -11.96 12.88
N ILE A 69 -0.76 -11.47 11.69
CA ILE A 69 -0.94 -10.05 11.35
C ILE A 69 -2.15 -9.94 10.44
N ASP A 70 -3.05 -9.01 10.75
CA ASP A 70 -4.24 -8.73 9.96
C ASP A 70 -4.00 -7.49 9.07
N LEU A 71 -4.16 -7.63 7.75
CA LEU A 71 -4.05 -6.56 6.77
C LEU A 71 -5.43 -6.14 6.29
N PHE A 72 -5.73 -4.85 6.42
CA PHE A 72 -6.96 -4.21 5.93
C PHE A 72 -6.62 -3.21 4.85
N VAL A 73 -7.22 -3.33 3.67
CA VAL A 73 -6.84 -2.53 2.49
C VAL A 73 -8.00 -1.67 2.04
N ASN A 74 -7.74 -0.39 1.82
CA ASN A 74 -8.64 0.50 1.10
C ASN A 74 -7.88 1.25 0.00
N ARG A 75 -8.61 1.76 -1.00
CA ARG A 75 -8.04 2.38 -2.19
C ARG A 75 -8.38 3.84 -2.27
N ILE A 76 -7.36 4.65 -2.57
CA ILE A 76 -7.52 6.07 -2.83
C ILE A 76 -7.54 6.34 -4.33
N HIS A 77 -8.34 7.31 -4.78
CA HIS A 77 -8.41 7.67 -6.19
C HIS A 77 -7.03 8.12 -6.71
N CYS A 78 -6.63 7.58 -7.86
CA CYS A 78 -5.38 7.96 -8.54
C CYS A 78 -5.69 8.84 -9.74
N TYR A 79 -5.27 10.10 -9.69
CA TYR A 79 -5.40 11.04 -10.81
C TYR A 79 -4.29 10.81 -11.84
N ASN A 80 -4.65 10.85 -13.11
CA ASN A 80 -3.70 10.79 -14.23
C ASN A 80 -3.87 12.01 -15.16
N PRO A 81 -2.81 12.54 -15.78
CA PRO A 81 -1.42 12.10 -15.62
C PRO A 81 -0.87 12.36 -14.22
N LEU A 82 0.16 11.60 -13.83
CA LEU A 82 0.89 11.82 -12.58
C LEU A 82 1.70 13.12 -12.69
N THR A 83 1.37 14.09 -11.84
CA THR A 83 2.11 15.35 -11.65
C THR A 83 2.24 15.63 -10.17
N ASN A 84 3.11 16.57 -9.77
CA ASN A 84 3.21 16.95 -8.34
C ASN A 84 1.84 17.44 -7.79
N GLU A 85 1.06 18.16 -8.61
CA GLU A 85 -0.26 18.69 -8.23
C GLU A 85 -1.29 17.57 -8.06
N THR A 86 -1.37 16.63 -9.03
CA THR A 86 -2.33 15.51 -8.96
C THR A 86 -1.96 14.54 -7.83
N LEU A 87 -0.68 14.34 -7.56
CA LEU A 87 -0.17 13.54 -6.44
C LEU A 87 -0.47 14.19 -5.07
N ALA A 88 -0.32 15.51 -4.96
CA ALA A 88 -0.68 16.23 -3.74
C ALA A 88 -2.20 16.21 -3.50
N LYS A 89 -3.00 16.37 -4.57
CA LYS A 89 -4.47 16.33 -4.51
C LYS A 89 -5.00 14.99 -3.98
N MET A 90 -4.38 13.87 -4.33
CA MET A 90 -4.78 12.56 -3.78
C MET A 90 -4.79 12.54 -2.24
N ALA A 91 -3.87 13.26 -1.61
CA ALA A 91 -3.78 13.29 -0.16
C ALA A 91 -4.99 13.96 0.52
N GLU A 92 -5.83 14.71 -0.21
CA GLU A 92 -7.02 15.35 0.35
C GLU A 92 -8.04 14.31 0.85
N ASP A 93 -8.13 13.16 0.21
CA ASP A 93 -9.10 12.11 0.51
C ASP A 93 -8.60 11.11 1.58
N ILE A 94 -7.36 11.24 2.08
CA ILE A 94 -6.76 10.26 3.01
C ILE A 94 -7.62 10.03 4.25
N THR A 95 -8.18 11.08 4.85
CA THR A 95 -9.00 10.94 6.07
C THR A 95 -10.22 10.07 5.82
N GLU A 96 -10.97 10.33 4.74
CA GLU A 96 -12.19 9.57 4.43
C GLU A 96 -11.85 8.11 4.06
N VAL A 97 -10.82 7.91 3.24
CA VAL A 97 -10.35 6.56 2.90
C VAL A 97 -9.90 5.78 4.15
N THR A 98 -9.26 6.47 5.11
CA THR A 98 -8.81 5.85 6.36
C THR A 98 -9.96 5.46 7.28
N LYS A 99 -11.03 6.25 7.35
CA LYS A 99 -12.24 5.94 8.14
C LYS A 99 -12.85 4.60 7.75
N ASP A 100 -12.86 4.30 6.45
CA ASP A 100 -13.45 3.06 5.91
C ASP A 100 -12.55 1.84 6.07
N ILE A 101 -11.32 2.00 6.57
CA ILE A 101 -10.49 0.86 6.95
C ILE A 101 -10.89 0.40 8.35
N LEU A 102 -11.59 -0.75 8.42
CA LEU A 102 -12.07 -1.34 9.67
C LEU A 102 -12.78 -0.28 10.56
N PRO A 103 -13.97 0.21 10.14
CA PRO A 103 -14.69 1.26 10.84
C PRO A 103 -14.89 0.95 12.34
N ASP A 104 -14.81 1.98 13.18
CA ASP A 104 -15.01 1.93 14.63
C ASP A 104 -13.98 1.10 15.42
N GLU A 105 -13.00 0.52 14.74
CA GLU A 105 -11.93 -0.27 15.34
C GLU A 105 -10.56 0.42 15.20
N LYS A 106 -9.63 0.05 16.09
CA LYS A 106 -8.25 0.57 16.07
C LYS A 106 -7.40 -0.13 15.03
N LEU A 107 -6.46 0.60 14.48
CA LEU A 107 -5.33 0.09 13.71
C LEU A 107 -4.03 0.41 14.45
N ASP A 108 -3.09 -0.53 14.49
CA ASP A 108 -1.79 -0.31 15.11
C ASP A 108 -0.86 0.50 14.18
N CYS A 109 -1.00 0.29 12.87
CA CYS A 109 -0.24 1.00 11.85
C CYS A 109 -1.11 1.28 10.62
N VAL A 110 -0.93 2.46 10.00
CA VAL A 110 -1.43 2.76 8.66
C VAL A 110 -0.27 3.03 7.73
N ALA A 111 -0.19 2.25 6.66
CA ALA A 111 0.77 2.37 5.59
C ALA A 111 0.11 3.09 4.39
N TYR A 112 0.59 4.30 4.05
CA TYR A 112 0.16 5.00 2.84
C TYR A 112 1.06 4.61 1.68
N GLY A 113 0.55 3.80 0.76
CA GLY A 113 1.30 3.14 -0.32
C GLY A 113 1.50 4.03 -1.54
N CYS A 114 2.07 5.23 -1.41
CA CYS A 114 2.46 6.06 -2.55
C CYS A 114 3.74 6.83 -2.26
N THR A 115 4.83 6.51 -3.00
CA THR A 115 6.14 7.15 -2.83
C THR A 115 6.11 8.60 -3.28
N SER A 116 5.77 8.84 -4.54
CA SER A 116 5.69 10.18 -5.12
C SER A 116 4.58 11.03 -4.50
N GLY A 117 3.46 10.42 -4.13
CA GLY A 117 2.39 11.10 -3.38
C GLY A 117 2.85 11.59 -2.01
N THR A 118 3.69 10.83 -1.31
CA THR A 118 4.29 11.30 -0.06
C THR A 118 5.24 12.47 -0.27
N VAL A 119 6.04 12.43 -1.33
CA VAL A 119 6.97 13.53 -1.68
C VAL A 119 6.20 14.81 -1.99
N ALA A 120 5.10 14.70 -2.73
CA ALA A 120 4.28 15.85 -3.16
C ALA A 120 3.44 16.46 -2.01
N ALA A 121 2.79 15.63 -1.20
CA ALA A 121 1.90 16.09 -0.13
C ALA A 121 2.62 16.38 1.19
N GLY A 122 3.79 15.78 1.41
CA GLY A 122 4.52 15.84 2.67
C GLY A 122 4.03 14.80 3.69
N TYR A 123 4.99 14.17 4.38
CA TYR A 123 4.70 13.12 5.36
C TYR A 123 3.83 13.59 6.53
N GLU A 124 4.12 14.77 7.09
CA GLU A 124 3.36 15.28 8.25
C GLU A 124 1.89 15.54 7.91
N SER A 125 1.60 16.05 6.72
CA SER A 125 0.23 16.23 6.24
C SER A 125 -0.52 14.89 6.10
N ILE A 126 0.15 13.85 5.57
CA ILE A 126 -0.42 12.51 5.46
C ILE A 126 -0.71 11.93 6.85
N LYS A 127 0.27 12.03 7.76
CA LYS A 127 0.14 11.56 9.13
C LYS A 127 -1.02 12.24 9.87
N GLU A 128 -1.13 13.55 9.77
CA GLU A 128 -2.23 14.30 10.36
C GLU A 128 -3.59 13.80 9.87
N LYS A 129 -3.75 13.65 8.54
CA LYS A 129 -4.99 13.18 7.92
C LYS A 129 -5.35 11.74 8.33
N VAL A 130 -4.38 10.85 8.42
CA VAL A 130 -4.59 9.49 8.95
C VAL A 130 -5.03 9.54 10.41
N ASN A 131 -4.35 10.34 11.24
CA ASN A 131 -4.63 10.41 12.67
C ASN A 131 -5.96 11.12 13.01
N LEU A 132 -6.52 11.92 12.09
CA LEU A 132 -7.91 12.41 12.21
C LEU A 132 -8.92 11.26 12.19
N ALA A 133 -8.65 10.18 11.46
CA ALA A 133 -9.54 9.00 11.38
C ALA A 133 -9.14 7.89 12.36
N LYS A 134 -7.85 7.67 12.57
CA LYS A 134 -7.27 6.64 13.46
C LYS A 134 -6.21 7.26 14.36
N PRO A 135 -6.60 7.92 15.47
CA PRO A 135 -5.72 8.77 16.29
C PRO A 135 -4.50 8.06 16.86
N GLU A 136 -4.63 6.77 17.19
CA GLU A 136 -3.56 6.00 17.83
C GLU A 136 -2.66 5.25 16.82
N ALA A 137 -3.00 5.25 15.53
CA ALA A 137 -2.25 4.52 14.53
C ALA A 137 -0.87 5.16 14.28
N GLN A 138 0.17 4.34 14.26
CA GLN A 138 1.45 4.75 13.71
C GLN A 138 1.31 4.87 12.18
N VAL A 139 2.03 5.82 11.58
CA VAL A 139 1.91 6.07 10.13
C VAL A 139 3.25 5.88 9.46
N THR A 140 3.24 5.18 8.35
CA THR A 140 4.43 4.98 7.52
C THR A 140 4.14 5.18 6.04
N THR A 141 5.17 5.55 5.28
CA THR A 141 5.11 5.77 3.84
C THR A 141 6.37 5.23 3.16
N PRO A 142 6.36 4.91 1.86
CA PRO A 142 7.52 4.27 1.24
C PRO A 142 8.81 5.07 1.34
N ILE A 143 8.75 6.39 1.11
CA ILE A 143 9.97 7.23 1.12
C ILE A 143 10.51 7.43 2.54
N THR A 144 9.64 7.61 3.55
CA THR A 144 10.07 7.74 4.94
C THR A 144 10.66 6.44 5.47
N SER A 145 10.06 5.31 5.13
CA SER A 145 10.59 3.98 5.45
C SER A 145 11.94 3.73 4.78
N THR A 146 12.10 4.17 3.51
CA THR A 146 13.38 4.08 2.80
C THR A 146 14.47 4.87 3.52
N ILE A 147 14.17 6.11 3.95
CA ILE A 147 15.13 6.90 4.74
C ILE A 147 15.52 6.20 6.04
N LYS A 148 14.55 5.62 6.76
CA LYS A 148 14.82 4.84 7.98
C LYS A 148 15.68 3.61 7.69
N ALA A 149 15.37 2.87 6.61
CA ALA A 149 16.15 1.71 6.19
C ALA A 149 17.59 2.08 5.83
N LEU A 150 17.81 3.17 5.07
CA LEU A 150 19.14 3.68 4.75
C LEU A 150 19.93 4.07 5.99
N LYS A 151 19.29 4.75 6.95
CA LYS A 151 19.92 5.09 8.24
C LYS A 151 20.29 3.85 9.05
N LYS A 152 19.39 2.85 9.13
CA LYS A 152 19.67 1.58 9.82
C LYS A 152 20.86 0.84 9.19
N LEU A 153 20.98 0.86 7.89
CA LEU A 153 22.08 0.23 7.13
C LEU A 153 23.35 1.12 7.05
N ASN A 154 23.32 2.32 7.66
CA ASN A 154 24.38 3.30 7.61
C ASN A 154 24.80 3.73 6.20
N ILE A 155 23.82 3.84 5.28
CA ILE A 155 23.98 4.21 3.87
C ILE A 155 23.70 5.68 3.69
N LYS A 156 24.59 6.40 2.98
CA LYS A 156 24.47 7.84 2.70
C LYS A 156 24.46 8.18 1.22
N LYS A 157 24.96 7.28 0.36
CA LYS A 157 25.07 7.50 -1.09
C LYS A 157 24.30 6.41 -1.83
N ILE A 158 23.36 6.80 -2.67
CA ILE A 158 22.50 5.87 -3.41
C ILE A 158 22.43 6.22 -4.90
N SER A 159 22.24 5.18 -5.73
CA SER A 159 21.65 5.32 -7.05
C SER A 159 20.15 5.10 -6.93
N VAL A 160 19.35 5.82 -7.71
CA VAL A 160 17.90 5.75 -7.70
C VAL A 160 17.39 5.32 -9.07
N PHE A 161 16.45 4.39 -9.09
CA PHE A 161 15.68 4.04 -10.27
C PHE A 161 14.21 4.38 -10.04
N THR A 162 13.57 5.05 -11.00
CA THR A 162 12.15 5.42 -10.93
C THR A 162 11.44 5.18 -12.26
N PRO A 163 10.11 5.01 -12.26
CA PRO A 163 9.34 5.06 -13.50
C PRO A 163 8.89 6.49 -13.87
N TYR A 164 9.09 7.49 -13.01
CA TYR A 164 8.44 8.80 -13.06
C TYR A 164 8.96 9.71 -14.14
N THR A 165 8.17 10.76 -14.43
CA THR A 165 8.59 11.91 -15.27
C THR A 165 9.67 12.73 -14.57
N GLN A 166 10.40 13.55 -15.37
CA GLN A 166 11.50 14.39 -14.87
C GLN A 166 11.08 15.31 -13.72
N SER A 167 9.88 15.91 -13.78
CA SER A 167 9.40 16.82 -12.75
C SER A 167 9.23 16.13 -11.39
N ILE A 168 8.66 14.93 -11.38
CA ILE A 168 8.50 14.14 -10.15
C ILE A 168 9.88 13.67 -9.64
N ASN A 169 10.77 13.28 -10.54
CA ASN A 169 12.12 12.86 -10.20
C ASN A 169 12.90 13.96 -9.47
N ASN A 170 12.79 15.21 -9.92
CA ASN A 170 13.42 16.34 -9.24
C ASN A 170 12.95 16.46 -7.79
N SER A 171 11.64 16.31 -7.55
CA SER A 171 11.07 16.34 -6.20
C SER A 171 11.57 15.18 -5.31
N VAL A 172 11.72 13.98 -5.88
CA VAL A 172 12.27 12.81 -5.17
C VAL A 172 13.73 13.02 -4.80
N ILE A 173 14.56 13.54 -5.72
CA ILE A 173 15.97 13.88 -5.45
C ILE A 173 16.07 14.91 -4.32
N ASP A 174 15.29 15.98 -4.38
CA ASP A 174 15.26 17.01 -3.37
C ASP A 174 14.84 16.47 -2.00
N TYR A 175 13.90 15.52 -1.96
CA TYR A 175 13.49 14.88 -0.72
C TYR A 175 14.65 14.08 -0.08
N PHE A 176 15.38 13.28 -0.86
CA PHE A 176 16.58 12.57 -0.36
C PHE A 176 17.65 13.53 0.13
N LYS A 177 17.94 14.57 -0.66
CA LYS A 177 18.93 15.61 -0.28
C LYS A 177 18.57 16.29 1.05
N LYS A 178 17.31 16.69 1.25
CA LYS A 178 16.82 17.26 2.50
C LYS A 178 16.91 16.27 3.68
N SER A 179 16.87 14.99 3.40
CA SER A 179 17.01 13.92 4.40
C SER A 179 18.47 13.52 4.69
N GLY A 180 19.45 14.19 4.08
CA GLY A 180 20.88 13.94 4.26
C GLY A 180 21.40 12.74 3.46
N ILE A 181 20.68 12.31 2.40
CA ILE A 181 21.09 11.24 1.52
C ILE A 181 21.53 11.83 0.17
N THR A 182 22.71 11.44 -0.30
CA THR A 182 23.23 11.83 -1.62
C THR A 182 22.72 10.87 -2.68
N VAL A 183 22.08 11.40 -3.73
CA VAL A 183 21.74 10.66 -4.93
C VAL A 183 22.86 10.86 -5.96
N ASN A 184 23.65 9.83 -6.23
CA ASN A 184 24.76 9.87 -7.18
C ASN A 184 24.28 9.79 -8.62
N SER A 185 23.35 8.87 -8.88
CA SER A 185 22.76 8.71 -10.22
C SER A 185 21.27 8.47 -10.15
N LEU A 186 20.56 8.92 -11.18
CA LEU A 186 19.13 8.70 -11.37
C LEU A 186 18.89 8.09 -12.75
N HIS A 187 18.20 6.95 -12.76
CA HIS A 187 17.73 6.27 -13.97
C HIS A 187 16.20 6.22 -13.95
N TYR A 188 15.54 6.42 -15.08
CA TYR A 188 14.08 6.49 -15.10
C TYR A 188 13.46 6.10 -16.44
N PHE A 189 12.17 5.75 -16.42
CA PHE A 189 11.40 5.35 -17.61
C PHE A 189 10.59 6.46 -18.26
N ASP A 190 10.29 7.54 -17.54
CA ASP A 190 9.42 8.65 -18.00
C ASP A 190 7.97 8.24 -18.30
N ILE A 191 7.32 7.53 -17.37
CA ILE A 191 5.93 7.08 -17.48
C ILE A 191 5.02 7.98 -16.63
N ALA A 192 3.98 8.56 -17.26
CA ALA A 192 3.06 9.47 -16.62
C ALA A 192 1.76 8.82 -16.09
N SER A 193 1.56 7.52 -16.31
CA SER A 193 0.37 6.75 -15.91
C SER A 193 0.73 5.68 -14.89
N ASP A 194 0.12 5.73 -13.70
CA ASP A 194 0.37 4.72 -12.66
C ASP A 194 -0.01 3.30 -13.11
N LEU A 195 -1.12 3.16 -13.84
CA LEU A 195 -1.53 1.87 -14.39
C LEU A 195 -0.49 1.28 -15.37
N ASP A 196 0.16 2.14 -16.19
CA ASP A 196 1.17 1.69 -17.14
C ASP A 196 2.48 1.34 -16.42
N ILE A 197 2.81 2.02 -15.33
CA ILE A 197 3.92 1.62 -14.46
C ILE A 197 3.72 0.18 -13.96
N GLY A 198 2.51 -0.17 -13.52
CA GLY A 198 2.18 -1.51 -13.05
C GLY A 198 2.30 -2.61 -14.12
N LYS A 199 2.25 -2.24 -15.42
CA LYS A 199 2.39 -3.16 -16.56
C LYS A 199 3.85 -3.40 -16.97
N VAL A 200 4.82 -2.73 -16.35
CA VAL A 200 6.24 -2.96 -16.64
C VAL A 200 6.57 -4.44 -16.47
N ASP A 201 7.18 -5.01 -17.50
CA ASP A 201 7.59 -6.42 -17.48
C ASP A 201 8.70 -6.65 -16.46
N LYS A 202 8.49 -7.65 -15.60
CA LYS A 202 9.39 -7.96 -14.49
C LYS A 202 10.78 -8.42 -14.94
N ASP A 203 10.85 -9.24 -15.98
CA ASP A 203 12.14 -9.78 -16.44
C ASP A 203 12.94 -8.71 -17.18
N TYR A 204 12.25 -7.85 -17.93
CA TYR A 204 12.86 -6.66 -18.51
C TYR A 204 13.37 -5.71 -17.43
N LEU A 205 12.59 -5.44 -16.39
CA LEU A 205 13.02 -4.62 -15.26
C LEU A 205 14.27 -5.20 -14.59
N PHE A 206 14.30 -6.51 -14.34
CA PHE A 206 15.50 -7.18 -13.80
C PHE A 206 16.71 -7.01 -14.71
N LYS A 207 16.53 -7.20 -16.03
CA LYS A 207 17.60 -7.04 -17.01
C LYS A 207 18.18 -5.62 -16.99
N ILE A 208 17.33 -4.58 -16.94
CA ILE A 208 17.79 -3.19 -16.89
C ILE A 208 18.53 -2.93 -15.59
N LEU A 209 17.90 -3.22 -14.43
CA LEU A 209 18.45 -2.92 -13.11
C LEU A 209 19.77 -3.64 -12.85
N SER A 210 19.94 -4.88 -13.33
CA SER A 210 21.17 -5.64 -13.13
C SER A 210 22.36 -5.19 -13.97
N ASN A 211 22.13 -4.26 -14.91
CA ASN A 211 23.19 -3.70 -15.77
C ASN A 211 23.38 -2.18 -15.55
N LEU A 212 22.74 -1.60 -14.53
CA LEU A 212 22.96 -0.19 -14.20
C LEU A 212 24.38 0.01 -13.69
N ASP A 213 25.00 1.10 -14.14
CA ASP A 213 26.18 1.63 -13.48
C ASP A 213 25.72 2.39 -12.23
N LEU A 214 26.16 1.90 -11.07
CA LEU A 214 25.80 2.50 -9.78
C LEU A 214 26.88 3.43 -9.23
N ASP A 215 27.93 3.69 -10.01
CA ASP A 215 29.08 4.48 -9.60
C ASP A 215 29.61 4.05 -8.21
N ASP A 216 29.92 5.04 -7.35
CA ASP A 216 30.33 4.83 -5.96
C ASP A 216 29.14 4.73 -4.97
N SER A 217 27.92 4.50 -5.45
CA SER A 217 26.75 4.32 -4.61
C SER A 217 26.84 3.07 -3.74
N GLU A 218 26.41 3.19 -2.51
CA GLU A 218 26.40 2.09 -1.53
C GLU A 218 25.18 1.19 -1.70
N ALA A 219 24.08 1.74 -2.27
CA ALA A 219 22.84 1.02 -2.55
C ALA A 219 22.13 1.51 -3.80
N LEU A 220 21.27 0.63 -4.34
CA LEU A 220 20.24 0.99 -5.33
C LEU A 220 18.89 1.10 -4.64
N PHE A 221 18.17 2.21 -4.85
CA PHE A 221 16.77 2.35 -4.45
C PHE A 221 15.85 2.34 -5.67
N ILE A 222 14.88 1.41 -5.69
CA ILE A 222 13.87 1.27 -6.74
C ILE A 222 12.58 1.91 -6.22
N SER A 223 12.26 3.07 -6.75
CA SER A 223 11.11 3.88 -6.35
C SER A 223 9.85 3.46 -7.12
N CYS A 224 8.70 3.63 -6.49
CA CYS A 224 7.33 3.34 -6.91
C CYS A 224 6.78 2.01 -6.41
N THR A 225 5.56 2.06 -5.85
CA THR A 225 4.86 0.89 -5.32
C THR A 225 4.27 0.01 -6.42
N ALA A 226 3.95 0.59 -7.59
CA ALA A 226 3.40 -0.12 -8.72
C ALA A 226 4.43 -0.95 -9.50
N LEU A 227 5.76 -0.72 -9.32
CA LEU A 227 6.80 -1.52 -9.99
C LEU A 227 6.89 -2.93 -9.41
N PRO A 228 7.06 -3.98 -10.26
CA PRO A 228 7.22 -5.36 -9.82
C PRO A 228 8.64 -5.65 -9.30
N ALA A 229 9.05 -4.93 -8.24
CA ALA A 229 10.43 -4.92 -7.76
C ALA A 229 10.71 -5.91 -6.60
N LEU A 230 9.74 -6.18 -5.72
CA LEU A 230 9.97 -6.92 -4.49
C LEU A 230 10.62 -8.30 -4.72
N ASP A 231 10.11 -9.08 -5.65
CA ASP A 231 10.63 -10.42 -5.99
C ASP A 231 12.04 -10.39 -6.62
N LEU A 232 12.50 -9.21 -7.06
CA LEU A 232 13.79 -9.05 -7.72
C LEU A 232 14.92 -8.73 -6.75
N ILE A 233 14.60 -8.17 -5.57
CA ILE A 233 15.57 -7.62 -4.61
C ILE A 233 16.72 -8.59 -4.34
N ASN A 234 16.39 -9.79 -3.90
CA ASN A 234 17.40 -10.79 -3.51
C ASN A 234 18.34 -11.20 -4.67
N LYS A 235 17.78 -11.25 -5.90
CA LYS A 235 18.57 -11.55 -7.10
C LYS A 235 19.45 -10.35 -7.50
N LEU A 236 18.92 -9.14 -7.36
CA LEU A 236 19.67 -7.90 -7.67
C LEU A 236 20.81 -7.70 -6.66
N GLU A 237 20.58 -7.90 -5.35
CA GLU A 237 21.63 -7.79 -4.34
C GLU A 237 22.81 -8.74 -4.64
N LYS A 238 22.50 -10.00 -5.02
CA LYS A 238 23.52 -10.97 -5.43
C LYS A 238 24.24 -10.57 -6.72
N LYS A 239 23.51 -10.05 -7.70
CA LYS A 239 24.07 -9.68 -9.02
C LYS A 239 24.94 -8.45 -8.93
N LEU A 240 24.49 -7.42 -8.22
CA LEU A 240 25.14 -6.11 -8.10
C LEU A 240 26.20 -6.09 -6.98
N ASN A 241 26.18 -7.08 -6.07
CA ASN A 241 26.95 -7.07 -4.84
C ASN A 241 26.79 -5.75 -4.05
N LYS A 242 25.57 -5.22 -4.03
CA LYS A 242 25.16 -3.97 -3.36
C LYS A 242 23.85 -4.20 -2.63
N ILE A 243 23.57 -3.39 -1.64
CA ILE A 243 22.23 -3.31 -1.03
C ILE A 243 21.23 -2.82 -2.08
N VAL A 244 20.07 -3.49 -2.15
CA VAL A 244 18.97 -3.03 -2.99
C VAL A 244 17.73 -2.84 -2.14
N LEU A 245 17.13 -1.66 -2.23
CA LEU A 245 15.90 -1.31 -1.54
C LEU A 245 14.81 -1.01 -2.57
N SER A 246 13.55 -1.28 -2.21
CA SER A 246 12.40 -0.83 -3.00
C SER A 246 11.33 -0.20 -2.12
N SER A 247 10.45 0.58 -2.74
CA SER A 247 9.32 1.24 -2.07
C SER A 247 8.47 0.27 -1.26
N ASN A 248 8.03 -0.85 -1.87
CA ASN A 248 7.20 -1.83 -1.19
C ASN A 248 7.96 -2.56 -0.08
N GLN A 249 9.22 -2.96 -0.36
CA GLN A 249 10.06 -3.62 0.63
C GLN A 249 10.21 -2.79 1.90
N THR A 250 10.62 -1.53 1.78
CA THR A 250 10.88 -0.68 2.95
C THR A 250 9.61 -0.30 3.68
N LEU A 251 8.49 -0.07 2.97
CA LEU A 251 7.19 0.19 3.57
C LEU A 251 6.72 -0.99 4.42
N ILE A 252 6.78 -2.20 3.87
CA ILE A 252 6.37 -3.42 4.57
C ILE A 252 7.28 -3.67 5.77
N TRP A 253 8.60 -3.55 5.59
CA TRP A 253 9.57 -3.69 6.67
C TRP A 253 9.26 -2.76 7.85
N GLU A 254 9.01 -1.48 7.58
CA GLU A 254 8.71 -0.50 8.63
C GLU A 254 7.34 -0.75 9.28
N ALA A 255 6.31 -1.09 8.48
CA ALA A 255 4.99 -1.44 9.01
C ALA A 255 5.06 -2.64 9.97
N LEU A 256 5.86 -3.66 9.64
CA LEU A 256 6.10 -4.80 10.51
C LEU A 256 6.81 -4.42 11.80
N ASN A 257 7.82 -3.55 11.73
CA ASN A 257 8.49 -3.03 12.92
C ASN A 257 7.54 -2.27 13.85
N MET A 258 6.67 -1.43 13.28
CA MET A 258 5.67 -0.65 14.02
C MET A 258 4.68 -1.53 14.78
N VAL A 259 4.36 -2.71 14.26
CA VAL A 259 3.47 -3.67 14.94
C VAL A 259 4.24 -4.72 15.77
N GLY A 260 5.52 -4.50 16.01
CA GLY A 260 6.35 -5.36 16.87
C GLY A 260 6.79 -6.67 16.24
N ASN A 261 6.60 -6.86 14.92
CA ASN A 261 7.09 -8.05 14.22
C ASN A 261 8.49 -7.78 13.64
N THR A 262 9.50 -8.01 14.46
CA THR A 262 10.92 -7.76 14.12
C THR A 262 11.68 -9.02 13.70
N LYS A 263 10.99 -10.16 13.53
CA LYS A 263 11.64 -11.40 13.11
C LYS A 263 12.20 -11.28 11.70
N ALA A 264 13.42 -11.81 11.50
CA ALA A 264 14.04 -11.87 10.18
C ALA A 264 13.16 -12.64 9.17
N ILE A 265 13.10 -12.11 7.94
CA ILE A 265 12.34 -12.70 6.83
C ILE A 265 13.31 -12.89 5.66
N SER A 266 13.56 -14.13 5.27
CA SER A 266 14.46 -14.44 4.16
C SER A 266 13.77 -14.22 2.80
N GLY A 267 14.58 -13.91 1.78
CA GLY A 267 14.12 -13.85 0.39
C GLY A 267 13.72 -12.46 -0.11
N TYR A 268 13.64 -11.48 0.79
CA TYR A 268 13.23 -10.10 0.47
C TYR A 268 14.34 -9.05 0.67
N GLY A 269 15.62 -9.49 0.64
CA GLY A 269 16.80 -8.63 0.75
C GLY A 269 17.27 -8.38 2.18
N LYS A 270 18.46 -7.80 2.28
CA LYS A 270 19.22 -7.68 3.55
C LYS A 270 18.50 -6.87 4.63
N ILE A 271 17.65 -5.91 4.27
CA ILE A 271 16.92 -5.12 5.27
C ILE A 271 15.98 -5.97 6.13
N PHE A 272 15.43 -7.05 5.58
CA PHE A 272 14.60 -8.00 6.32
C PHE A 272 15.39 -9.05 7.10
N GLU A 273 16.67 -9.21 6.81
CA GLU A 273 17.55 -10.18 7.48
C GLU A 273 18.32 -9.55 8.67
N SER A 274 18.46 -8.21 8.66
CA SER A 274 19.15 -7.44 9.71
C SER A 274 18.16 -6.93 10.75
N ASN A 275 18.11 -7.54 11.90
CA ASN A 275 17.37 -7.05 13.08
C ASN A 275 18.26 -6.23 13.99
#